data_6d3397486d9bedfade66f849b071342f
#
_entry.id   6d3397486d9bedfade66f849b071342f
#
_cell.length_a   1.000
_cell.length_b   1.000
_cell.length_c   1.000
_cell.angle_alpha   90.00
_cell.angle_beta   90.00
_cell.angle_gamma   90.00
#
_symmetry.space_group_name_H-M   'P 1'
#
loop_
_entity.id
_entity.type
_entity.pdbx_description
1 polymer ?
#
loop_
_entity_poly.entity_id
_entity_poly.type
_entity_poly.pdbx_seq_one_letter_code
_entity_poly.pdbx_strand_id
1 'polypeptide(L)'
;MTRFGQLALAFAFLAPSWIMLQVATMVDYDGIGVIIGLVLGGILVPAATISLAVMVGMPLRLIPPINRWWAGNGRIYVLVAAAGLALIASGYLKPTPETLRPNGIDYIASAPDGGLLMGGWCVLAFLLVNASLPLRWPTNASPAKPTKKRSPNNSGEALED
;
A
#
# COMPACT_ATOMS: atom_id res chain seq x y z
N MET A 1 12.95 -8.04 -3.34
CA MET A 1 11.97 -8.41 -2.31
C MET A 1 11.06 -9.49 -2.86
N THR A 2 10.82 -10.58 -2.15
CA THR A 2 9.87 -11.62 -2.58
C THR A 2 8.45 -11.05 -2.52
N ARG A 3 7.53 -11.55 -3.37
CA ARG A 3 6.11 -11.13 -3.36
C ARG A 3 5.48 -11.31 -1.97
N PHE A 4 5.91 -12.32 -1.25
CA PHE A 4 5.49 -12.56 0.13
C PHE A 4 5.90 -11.43 1.08
N GLY A 5 7.12 -10.92 0.96
CA GLY A 5 7.59 -9.78 1.76
C GLY A 5 6.80 -8.49 1.49
N GLN A 6 6.35 -8.27 0.25
CA GLN A 6 5.49 -7.11 -0.08
C GLN A 6 4.10 -7.24 0.56
N LEU A 7 3.50 -8.43 0.53
CA LEU A 7 2.20 -8.67 1.17
C LEU A 7 2.29 -8.56 2.69
N ALA A 8 3.37 -9.08 3.29
CA ALA A 8 3.60 -8.95 4.73
C ALA A 8 3.78 -7.48 5.14
N LEU A 9 4.51 -6.68 4.35
CA LEU A 9 4.67 -5.25 4.57
C LEU A 9 3.32 -4.53 4.43
N ALA A 10 2.54 -4.86 3.39
CA ALA A 10 1.21 -4.29 3.20
C ALA A 10 0.31 -4.59 4.41
N PHE A 11 0.32 -5.80 4.91
CA PHE A 11 -0.44 -6.18 6.11
C PHE A 11 0.02 -5.41 7.35
N ALA A 12 1.34 -5.28 7.54
CA ALA A 12 1.92 -4.55 8.67
C ALA A 12 1.53 -3.06 8.69
N PHE A 13 1.26 -2.46 7.53
CA PHE A 13 0.74 -1.09 7.45
C PHE A 13 -0.79 -1.03 7.54
N LEU A 14 -1.50 -1.94 6.89
CA LEU A 14 -2.96 -1.92 6.83
C LEU A 14 -3.62 -2.31 8.15
N ALA A 15 -3.07 -3.24 8.91
CA ALA A 15 -3.67 -3.67 10.17
C ALA A 15 -3.71 -2.53 11.21
N PRO A 16 -2.60 -1.84 11.54
CA PRO A 16 -2.66 -0.73 12.49
C PRO A 16 -3.45 0.46 11.96
N SER A 17 -3.37 0.75 10.64
CA SER A 17 -4.15 1.85 10.05
C SER A 17 -5.66 1.59 10.11
N TRP A 18 -6.09 0.34 9.95
CA TRP A 18 -7.49 -0.06 10.16
C TRP A 18 -7.92 0.15 11.60
N ILE A 19 -7.13 -0.30 12.58
CA ILE A 19 -7.43 -0.10 14.00
C ILE A 19 -7.53 1.39 14.31
N MET A 20 -6.59 2.21 13.84
CA MET A 20 -6.64 3.66 14.02
C MET A 20 -7.89 4.29 13.40
N LEU A 21 -8.30 3.83 12.20
CA LEU A 21 -9.51 4.30 11.54
C LEU A 21 -10.75 3.96 12.37
N GLN A 22 -10.85 2.73 12.89
CA GLN A 22 -11.97 2.30 13.72
C GLN A 22 -12.02 3.10 15.02
N VAL A 23 -10.89 3.26 15.70
CA VAL A 23 -10.79 4.07 16.92
C VAL A 23 -11.24 5.52 16.67
N ALA A 24 -10.86 6.09 15.53
CA ALA A 24 -11.23 7.46 15.18
C ALA A 24 -12.72 7.64 14.82
N THR A 25 -13.41 6.56 14.43
CA THR A 25 -14.85 6.58 14.09
C THR A 25 -15.76 6.09 15.20
N MET A 26 -15.21 5.45 16.23
CA MET A 26 -16.01 4.97 17.37
C MET A 26 -16.37 6.11 18.31
N VAL A 27 -17.66 6.25 18.57
CA VAL A 27 -18.21 7.25 19.51
C VAL A 27 -18.39 6.67 20.91
N ASP A 28 -18.46 5.33 21.01
CA ASP A 28 -18.70 4.64 22.28
C ASP A 28 -17.76 3.43 22.41
N TYR A 29 -17.04 3.34 23.55
CA TYR A 29 -16.00 2.34 23.80
C TYR A 29 -16.40 1.32 24.89
N ASP A 30 -17.69 1.16 25.16
CA ASP A 30 -18.12 0.31 26.26
C ASP A 30 -18.12 -1.18 25.90
N GLY A 31 -17.26 -1.89 26.60
CA GLY A 31 -17.29 -3.33 26.74
C GLY A 31 -16.16 -4.11 26.03
N ILE A 32 -15.94 -5.33 26.53
CA ILE A 32 -14.93 -6.27 26.03
C ILE A 32 -15.19 -6.68 24.55
N GLY A 33 -16.46 -6.61 24.11
CA GLY A 33 -16.86 -6.91 22.73
C GLY A 33 -16.21 -5.96 21.71
N VAL A 34 -16.01 -4.70 22.06
CA VAL A 34 -15.34 -3.70 21.20
C VAL A 34 -13.87 -4.08 21.01
N ILE A 35 -13.18 -4.49 22.07
CA ILE A 35 -11.76 -4.90 22.01
C ILE A 35 -11.62 -6.13 21.10
N ILE A 36 -12.50 -7.13 21.30
CA ILE A 36 -12.50 -8.33 20.46
C ILE A 36 -12.78 -7.97 19.00
N GLY A 37 -13.75 -7.10 18.74
CA GLY A 37 -14.09 -6.60 17.42
C GLY A 37 -12.93 -5.86 16.74
N LEU A 38 -12.21 -5.00 17.47
CA LEU A 38 -11.01 -4.30 16.98
C LEU A 38 -9.87 -5.26 16.61
N VAL A 39 -9.62 -6.26 17.47
CA VAL A 39 -8.53 -7.24 17.22
C VAL A 39 -8.89 -8.12 16.03
N LEU A 40 -10.08 -8.71 16.00
CA LEU A 40 -10.53 -9.57 14.90
C LEU A 40 -10.66 -8.76 13.61
N GLY A 41 -11.25 -7.58 13.67
CA GLY A 41 -11.37 -6.68 12.52
C GLY A 41 -10.00 -6.22 12.01
N GLY A 42 -9.07 -5.91 12.90
CA GLY A 42 -7.68 -5.54 12.57
C GLY A 42 -6.89 -6.64 11.85
N ILE A 43 -7.31 -7.90 11.97
CA ILE A 43 -6.71 -9.03 11.26
C ILE A 43 -7.51 -9.37 10.00
N LEU A 44 -8.82 -9.57 10.14
CA LEU A 44 -9.67 -10.10 9.07
C LEU A 44 -9.89 -9.08 7.95
N VAL A 45 -10.14 -7.81 8.29
CA VAL A 45 -10.45 -6.78 7.28
C VAL A 45 -9.22 -6.47 6.41
N PRO A 46 -8.02 -6.21 6.95
CA PRO A 46 -6.82 -6.06 6.12
C PRO A 46 -6.50 -7.29 5.29
N ALA A 47 -6.66 -8.51 5.84
CA ALA A 47 -6.43 -9.74 5.10
C ALA A 47 -7.40 -9.90 3.93
N ALA A 48 -8.70 -9.65 4.14
CA ALA A 48 -9.71 -9.66 3.10
C ALA A 48 -9.46 -8.59 2.04
N THR A 49 -9.09 -7.38 2.46
CA THR A 49 -8.77 -6.27 1.56
C THR A 49 -7.55 -6.55 0.70
N ILE A 50 -6.49 -7.13 1.29
CA ILE A 50 -5.30 -7.56 0.53
C ILE A 50 -5.68 -8.63 -0.48
N SER A 51 -6.47 -9.61 -0.08
CA SER A 51 -6.94 -10.69 -0.97
C SER A 51 -7.74 -10.12 -2.15
N LEU A 52 -8.68 -9.22 -1.88
CA LEU A 52 -9.46 -8.53 -2.89
C LEU A 52 -8.58 -7.67 -3.80
N ALA A 53 -7.65 -6.89 -3.23
CA ALA A 53 -6.72 -6.06 -3.99
C ALA A 53 -5.79 -6.89 -4.89
N VAL A 54 -5.40 -8.09 -4.47
CA VAL A 54 -4.65 -9.05 -5.31
C VAL A 54 -5.52 -9.56 -6.45
N MET A 55 -6.76 -9.95 -6.17
CA MET A 55 -7.70 -10.47 -7.18
C MET A 55 -8.02 -9.40 -8.23
N VAL A 56 -8.39 -8.20 -7.81
CA VAL A 56 -8.69 -7.09 -8.72
C VAL A 56 -7.43 -6.63 -9.46
N GLY A 57 -6.27 -6.72 -8.83
CA GLY A 57 -4.98 -6.40 -9.46
C GLY A 57 -4.42 -7.50 -10.37
N MET A 58 -5.04 -8.67 -10.44
CA MET A 58 -4.58 -9.76 -11.32
C MET A 58 -4.42 -9.34 -12.80
N PRO A 59 -5.39 -8.67 -13.44
CA PRO A 59 -5.23 -8.21 -14.82
C PRO A 59 -4.02 -7.30 -15.01
N LEU A 60 -3.72 -6.42 -14.03
CA LEU A 60 -2.55 -5.55 -14.05
C LEU A 60 -1.22 -6.33 -14.04
N ARG A 61 -1.23 -7.54 -13.51
CA ARG A 61 -0.04 -8.39 -13.36
C ARG A 61 0.11 -9.39 -14.49
N LEU A 62 -1.02 -9.92 -15.02
CA LEU A 62 -1.03 -10.99 -16.02
C LEU A 62 -0.92 -10.44 -17.45
N ILE A 63 -1.42 -9.25 -17.71
CA ILE A 63 -1.43 -8.66 -19.05
C ILE A 63 -0.16 -7.80 -19.25
N PRO A 64 0.84 -8.25 -20.06
CA PRO A 64 2.14 -7.60 -20.19
C PRO A 64 2.09 -6.11 -20.58
N PRO A 65 1.23 -5.66 -21.54
CA PRO A 65 1.14 -4.25 -21.88
C PRO A 65 0.63 -3.39 -20.74
N ILE A 66 -0.37 -3.89 -19.98
CA ILE A 66 -0.93 -3.18 -18.83
C ILE A 66 0.11 -3.07 -17.71
N ASN A 67 0.84 -4.17 -17.45
CA ASN A 67 1.89 -4.19 -16.43
C ASN A 67 3.01 -3.19 -16.75
N ARG A 68 3.47 -3.12 -18.02
CA ARG A 68 4.48 -2.15 -18.44
C ARG A 68 4.00 -0.71 -18.29
N TRP A 69 2.76 -0.44 -18.70
CA TRP A 69 2.14 0.87 -18.57
C TRP A 69 2.00 1.28 -17.11
N TRP A 70 1.49 0.38 -16.26
CA TRP A 70 1.35 0.59 -14.83
C TRP A 70 2.70 0.83 -14.16
N ALA A 71 3.69 -0.03 -14.39
CA ALA A 71 5.03 0.07 -13.80
C ALA A 71 5.83 1.30 -14.29
N GLY A 72 5.58 1.76 -15.52
CA GLY A 72 6.27 2.91 -16.12
C GLY A 72 5.73 4.27 -15.69
N ASN A 73 4.48 4.33 -15.20
CA ASN A 73 3.80 5.58 -14.90
C ASN A 73 3.76 5.90 -13.40
N GLY A 74 4.89 6.30 -12.82
CA GLY A 74 4.96 6.72 -11.40
C GLY A 74 3.95 7.81 -11.02
N ARG A 75 3.54 8.66 -11.97
CA ARG A 75 2.53 9.70 -11.77
C ARG A 75 1.16 9.13 -11.39
N ILE A 76 0.80 7.95 -11.90
CA ILE A 76 -0.48 7.29 -11.59
C ILE A 76 -0.51 6.89 -10.12
N TYR A 77 0.60 6.39 -9.58
CA TYR A 77 0.67 6.07 -8.15
C TYR A 77 0.43 7.28 -7.27
N VAL A 78 1.01 8.43 -7.65
CA VAL A 78 0.82 9.69 -6.91
C VAL A 78 -0.63 10.16 -7.02
N LEU A 79 -1.25 10.09 -8.20
CA LEU A 79 -2.66 10.47 -8.39
C LEU A 79 -3.61 9.57 -7.61
N VAL A 80 -3.41 8.26 -7.64
CA VAL A 80 -4.24 7.30 -6.89
C VAL A 80 -4.04 7.49 -5.38
N ALA A 81 -2.81 7.73 -4.92
CA ALA A 81 -2.54 8.04 -3.53
C ALA A 81 -3.23 9.34 -3.09
N ALA A 82 -3.12 10.39 -3.90
CA ALA A 82 -3.77 11.67 -3.64
C ALA A 82 -5.30 11.53 -3.60
N ALA A 83 -5.90 10.75 -4.51
CA ALA A 83 -7.33 10.46 -4.50
C ALA A 83 -7.75 9.71 -3.23
N GLY A 84 -7.01 8.69 -2.81
CA GLY A 84 -7.27 7.97 -1.56
C GLY A 84 -7.19 8.89 -0.33
N LEU A 85 -6.17 9.73 -0.25
CA LEU A 85 -6.02 10.71 0.83
C LEU A 85 -7.12 11.78 0.79
N ALA A 86 -7.52 12.24 -0.40
CA ALA A 86 -8.61 13.20 -0.56
C ALA A 86 -9.96 12.62 -0.09
N LEU A 87 -10.24 11.35 -0.37
CA LEU A 87 -11.43 10.66 0.15
C LEU A 87 -11.42 10.60 1.68
N ILE A 88 -10.28 10.23 2.29
CA ILE A 88 -10.14 10.20 3.75
C ILE A 88 -10.35 11.61 4.33
N ALA A 89 -9.69 12.62 3.77
CA ALA A 89 -9.85 14.00 4.21
C ALA A 89 -11.31 14.47 4.07
N SER A 90 -11.98 14.11 2.97
CA SER A 90 -13.39 14.44 2.75
C SER A 90 -14.30 13.79 3.78
N GLY A 91 -13.99 12.56 4.22
CA GLY A 91 -14.74 11.86 5.28
C GLY A 91 -14.68 12.60 6.63
N TYR A 92 -13.54 13.21 6.95
CA TYR A 92 -13.41 14.05 8.15
C TYR A 92 -14.05 15.43 8.01
N LEU A 93 -14.01 16.02 6.79
CA LEU A 93 -14.54 17.36 6.54
C LEU A 93 -16.06 17.38 6.34
N LYS A 94 -16.68 16.25 6.04
CA LYS A 94 -18.13 16.09 5.87
C LYS A 94 -18.70 15.14 6.91
N PRO A 95 -18.76 15.55 8.19
CA PRO A 95 -19.31 14.69 9.22
C PRO A 95 -20.79 14.44 8.95
N THR A 96 -21.20 13.20 9.17
CA THR A 96 -22.61 12.78 9.12
C THR A 96 -23.21 12.82 10.53
N PRO A 97 -24.44 13.34 10.71
CA PRO A 97 -25.12 13.28 11.98
C PRO A 97 -25.51 11.83 12.27
N GLU A 98 -25.07 11.30 13.39
CA GLU A 98 -25.43 9.97 13.88
C GLU A 98 -26.25 10.10 15.16
N THR A 99 -27.41 9.43 15.21
CA THR A 99 -28.25 9.41 16.40
C THR A 99 -27.82 8.29 17.32
N LEU A 100 -27.20 8.65 18.42
CA LEU A 100 -26.83 7.71 19.49
C LEU A 100 -27.92 7.66 20.53
N ARG A 101 -28.21 6.48 21.11
CA ARG A 101 -29.19 6.27 22.17
C ARG A 101 -28.58 5.66 23.44
N PRO A 102 -27.60 6.30 24.07
CA PRO A 102 -27.16 5.83 25.38
C PRO A 102 -28.29 6.03 26.40
N ASN A 103 -28.65 4.97 27.11
CA ASN A 103 -29.67 4.98 28.15
C ASN A 103 -31.07 5.44 27.70
N GLY A 104 -31.40 5.28 26.41
CA GLY A 104 -32.73 5.65 25.89
C GLY A 104 -32.93 7.14 25.58
N ILE A 105 -31.89 7.96 25.69
CA ILE A 105 -31.91 9.39 25.35
C ILE A 105 -31.23 9.56 23.98
N ASP A 106 -31.93 10.24 23.07
CA ASP A 106 -31.40 10.51 21.74
C ASP A 106 -30.37 11.65 21.77
N TYR A 107 -29.13 11.36 21.40
CA TYR A 107 -28.08 12.34 21.18
C TYR A 107 -27.68 12.36 19.69
N ILE A 108 -27.58 13.55 19.12
CA ILE A 108 -27.05 13.73 17.79
C ILE A 108 -25.54 13.98 17.94
N ALA A 109 -24.74 12.99 17.56
CA ALA A 109 -23.29 13.12 17.47
C ALA A 109 -22.88 13.35 16.02
N SER A 110 -21.80 14.09 15.84
CA SER A 110 -21.20 14.30 14.53
C SER A 110 -20.05 13.30 14.37
N ALA A 111 -20.25 12.29 13.53
CA ALA A 111 -19.22 11.29 13.22
C ALA A 111 -18.64 11.51 11.81
N PRO A 112 -17.35 11.20 11.58
CA PRO A 112 -16.79 11.20 10.24
C PRO A 112 -17.53 10.23 9.31
N ASP A 113 -17.63 10.57 8.03
CA ASP A 113 -18.26 9.69 7.04
C ASP A 113 -17.43 8.41 6.84
N GLY A 114 -17.89 7.31 7.46
CA GLY A 114 -17.24 6.01 7.44
C GLY A 114 -17.09 5.43 6.01
N GLY A 115 -18.04 5.74 5.12
CA GLY A 115 -17.99 5.29 3.72
C GLY A 115 -16.84 5.92 2.95
N LEU A 116 -16.65 7.24 3.10
CA LEU A 116 -15.53 7.96 2.47
C LEU A 116 -14.19 7.54 3.06
N LEU A 117 -14.11 7.38 4.38
CA LEU A 117 -12.90 6.90 5.05
C LEU A 117 -12.51 5.50 4.56
N MET A 118 -13.48 4.60 4.51
CA MET A 118 -13.28 3.22 4.07
C MET A 118 -12.90 3.16 2.58
N GLY A 119 -13.58 3.93 1.74
CA GLY A 119 -13.26 4.04 0.32
C GLY A 119 -11.85 4.52 0.08
N GLY A 120 -11.42 5.60 0.76
CA GLY A 120 -10.06 6.11 0.67
C GLY A 120 -9.02 5.09 1.17
N TRP A 121 -9.30 4.41 2.28
CA TRP A 121 -8.43 3.36 2.80
C TRP A 121 -8.29 2.18 1.85
N CYS A 122 -9.39 1.73 1.22
CA CYS A 122 -9.35 0.66 0.21
C CYS A 122 -8.52 1.05 -1.03
N VAL A 123 -8.63 2.31 -1.48
CA VAL A 123 -7.82 2.83 -2.60
C VAL A 123 -6.33 2.81 -2.25
N LEU A 124 -5.96 3.25 -1.05
CA LEU A 124 -4.56 3.20 -0.59
C LEU A 124 -4.07 1.76 -0.41
N ALA A 125 -4.91 0.87 0.11
CA ALA A 125 -4.60 -0.55 0.24
C ALA A 125 -4.36 -1.20 -1.13
N PHE A 126 -5.23 -0.91 -2.12
CA PHE A 126 -5.05 -1.39 -3.49
C PHE A 126 -3.73 -0.89 -4.09
N LEU A 127 -3.40 0.38 -3.90
CA LEU A 127 -2.15 0.97 -4.36
C LEU A 127 -0.95 0.27 -3.71
N LEU A 128 -0.96 0.10 -2.39
CA LEU A 128 0.14 -0.51 -1.64
C LEU A 128 0.42 -1.95 -2.07
N VAL A 129 -0.65 -2.73 -2.30
CA VAL A 129 -0.56 -4.13 -2.73
C VAL A 129 -0.08 -4.23 -4.18
N ASN A 130 -0.54 -3.33 -5.08
CA ASN A 130 -0.26 -3.40 -6.52
C ASN A 130 0.85 -2.46 -6.98
N ALA A 131 1.44 -1.64 -6.09
CA ALA A 131 2.61 -0.85 -6.42
C ALA A 131 3.79 -1.78 -6.72
N SER A 132 4.36 -1.66 -7.90
CA SER A 132 5.66 -2.24 -8.22
C SER A 132 6.74 -1.35 -7.60
N LEU A 133 6.91 -1.44 -6.29
CA LEU A 133 7.98 -0.73 -5.61
C LEU A 133 9.31 -1.33 -6.06
N PRO A 134 10.19 -0.59 -6.77
CA PRO A 134 11.56 -1.01 -7.03
C PRO A 134 12.36 -0.80 -5.75
N LEU A 135 12.04 -1.54 -4.70
CA LEU A 135 12.90 -1.64 -3.52
C LEU A 135 14.13 -2.47 -3.91
N ARG A 136 14.97 -1.90 -4.75
CA ARG A 136 16.37 -2.30 -4.85
C ARG A 136 17.01 -1.81 -3.56
N TRP A 137 16.99 -2.65 -2.55
CA TRP A 137 17.95 -2.51 -1.47
C TRP A 137 19.34 -2.40 -2.12
N PRO A 138 20.19 -1.45 -1.73
CA PRO A 138 21.56 -1.39 -2.22
C PRO A 138 22.25 -2.68 -1.76
N THR A 139 22.14 -3.73 -2.57
CA THR A 139 23.04 -4.87 -2.44
C THR A 139 24.42 -4.29 -2.67
N ASN A 140 25.26 -4.38 -1.63
CA ASN A 140 26.64 -3.99 -1.61
C ASN A 140 27.22 -4.18 -3.01
N ALA A 141 27.62 -3.07 -3.62
CA ALA A 141 28.22 -3.08 -4.94
C ALA A 141 29.34 -4.12 -4.89
N SER A 142 29.13 -5.23 -5.57
CA SER A 142 30.20 -6.23 -5.76
C SER A 142 31.38 -5.45 -6.30
N PRO A 143 32.56 -5.49 -5.66
CA PRO A 143 33.71 -4.72 -6.12
C PRO A 143 33.90 -5.01 -7.61
N ALA A 144 33.91 -3.94 -8.41
CA ALA A 144 34.10 -4.03 -9.86
C ALA A 144 35.29 -4.94 -10.15
N LYS A 145 35.03 -6.07 -10.81
CA LYS A 145 36.08 -6.94 -11.28
C LYS A 145 37.08 -6.06 -12.05
N PRO A 146 38.36 -6.05 -11.66
CA PRO A 146 39.34 -5.26 -12.35
C PRO A 146 39.31 -5.67 -13.83
N THR A 147 39.01 -4.72 -14.70
CA THR A 147 39.07 -4.89 -16.13
C THR A 147 40.50 -5.26 -16.48
N LYS A 148 40.69 -6.52 -16.88
CA LYS A 148 41.97 -7.06 -17.36
C LYS A 148 42.40 -6.18 -18.51
N LYS A 149 43.38 -5.29 -18.22
CA LYS A 149 44.02 -4.41 -19.21
C LYS A 149 44.51 -5.29 -20.36
N ARG A 150 43.85 -5.18 -21.51
CA ARG A 150 44.29 -5.84 -22.72
C ARG A 150 45.71 -5.33 -23.02
N SER A 151 46.71 -6.22 -22.89
CA SER A 151 48.08 -5.95 -23.29
C SER A 151 48.09 -5.62 -24.79
N PRO A 152 48.68 -4.52 -25.20
CA PRO A 152 48.86 -4.25 -26.63
C PRO A 152 49.78 -5.31 -27.20
N ASN A 153 49.24 -6.07 -28.14
CA ASN A 153 49.97 -7.08 -28.89
C ASN A 153 51.04 -6.36 -29.73
N ASN A 154 52.29 -6.53 -29.30
CA ASN A 154 53.45 -6.04 -30.00
C ASN A 154 53.67 -6.97 -31.19
N SER A 155 53.01 -6.71 -32.31
CA SER A 155 53.37 -7.29 -33.60
C SER A 155 54.64 -6.59 -34.09
N GLY A 156 55.79 -7.19 -33.72
CA GLY A 156 57.07 -6.84 -34.28
C GLY A 156 57.05 -7.10 -35.78
N GLU A 157 57.21 -6.04 -36.50
CA GLU A 157 57.64 -5.97 -37.89
C GLU A 157 59.04 -6.55 -37.97
N ALA A 158 59.17 -7.71 -38.55
CA ALA A 158 60.46 -8.18 -39.07
C ALA A 158 60.49 -7.80 -40.53
N LEU A 159 61.20 -6.73 -40.85
CA LEU A 159 61.76 -6.46 -42.14
C LEU A 159 63.03 -7.29 -42.22
N GLU A 160 63.10 -8.19 -43.15
CA GLU A 160 64.32 -8.75 -43.67
C GLU A 160 64.41 -8.54 -45.19
N ASP A 161 65.58 -8.18 -45.59
CA ASP A 161 66.12 -7.84 -46.90
C ASP A 161 65.90 -8.86 -48.04
#